data_df8b20e00ab2137d2266e9125554eb5c
#
_entry.id   df8b20e00ab2137d2266e9125554eb5c
#
_cell.length_a   1.000
_cell.length_b   1.000
_cell.length_c   1.000
_cell.angle_alpha   90.00
_cell.angle_beta   90.00
_cell.angle_gamma   90.00
#
_symmetry.space_group_name_H-M   'P 1'
#
loop_
_entity.id
_entity.type
_entity.pdbx_description
1 polymer ?
#
loop_
_entity_poly.entity_id
_entity_poly.type
_entity_poly.pdbx_seq_one_letter_code
_entity_poly.pdbx_strand_id
1 'polypeptide(L)'
;MPTAQEWCDFYRSVDKNADKTLDELRVRWNQMAPHYAHKNQRSGYLAQLTELLALAPGESILDMGCGPGVLSVPLAKKGHDVVAVDFSDGMLGELRQAVAEAGVEERFSIFRRAWQESWDGIPQVDVAISSRSLTTHDIQDAVAKLESKAKSRVVVTTACGEVPWIDARVERALGREITPPQLARDFAVLLNYLLGSGRFPEIRYIEVPRVPQSDSAEELKGFLAKAADVKPEERPLLDAFFDKHVKERPGGGVMMDYTQETRWAVLCWRPL
;
A
#
# COMPACT_ATOMS: atom_id res chain seq x y z
N MET A 1 -22.23 6.80 -18.14
CA MET A 1 -21.11 6.46 -17.25
C MET A 1 -20.00 7.48 -17.46
N PRO A 2 -19.27 7.88 -16.41
CA PRO A 2 -18.12 8.74 -16.59
C PRO A 2 -17.07 8.09 -17.50
N THR A 3 -16.38 8.91 -18.28
CA THR A 3 -15.27 8.48 -19.14
C THR A 3 -14.01 8.18 -18.30
N ALA A 4 -13.01 7.51 -18.87
CA ALA A 4 -11.72 7.29 -18.21
C ALA A 4 -11.08 8.62 -17.76
N GLN A 5 -11.21 9.68 -18.59
CA GLN A 5 -10.70 11.01 -18.25
C GLN A 5 -11.40 11.63 -17.04
N GLU A 6 -12.73 11.53 -16.95
CA GLU A 6 -13.48 12.04 -15.81
C GLU A 6 -13.12 11.32 -14.51
N TRP A 7 -12.79 10.03 -14.57
CA TRP A 7 -12.28 9.29 -13.42
C TRP A 7 -10.87 9.78 -12.99
N CYS A 8 -10.00 10.08 -13.95
CA CYS A 8 -8.69 10.68 -13.65
C CYS A 8 -8.83 12.05 -12.99
N ASP A 9 -9.73 12.89 -13.50
CA ASP A 9 -9.96 14.24 -12.97
C ASP A 9 -10.56 14.18 -11.55
N PHE A 10 -11.51 13.25 -11.33
CA PHE A 10 -12.03 12.99 -9.99
C PHE A 10 -10.92 12.54 -9.04
N TYR A 11 -10.06 11.61 -9.46
CA TYR A 11 -8.94 11.13 -8.64
C TYR A 11 -8.01 12.27 -8.21
N ARG A 12 -7.64 13.13 -9.14
CA ARG A 12 -6.83 14.33 -8.86
C ARG A 12 -7.49 15.26 -7.86
N SER A 13 -8.79 15.45 -7.95
CA SER A 13 -9.55 16.36 -7.08
C SER A 13 -9.64 15.91 -5.62
N VAL A 14 -9.45 14.63 -5.36
CA VAL A 14 -9.59 14.02 -4.02
C VAL A 14 -8.28 13.51 -3.44
N ASP A 15 -7.15 13.74 -4.12
CA ASP A 15 -5.84 13.29 -3.64
C ASP A 15 -5.41 14.10 -2.39
N LYS A 16 -5.20 13.37 -1.30
CA LYS A 16 -4.77 13.94 -0.02
C LYS A 16 -3.34 14.48 -0.01
N ASN A 17 -2.57 14.21 -1.06
CA ASN A 17 -1.19 14.67 -1.20
C ASN A 17 -1.03 15.71 -2.32
N ALA A 18 -2.14 16.22 -2.88
CA ALA A 18 -2.11 17.16 -3.99
C ALA A 18 -1.34 18.45 -3.67
N ASP A 19 -1.28 18.84 -2.41
CA ASP A 19 -0.58 19.99 -1.88
C ASP A 19 0.88 19.73 -1.50
N LYS A 20 1.33 18.47 -1.54
CA LYS A 20 2.68 18.09 -1.11
C LYS A 20 3.64 17.96 -2.27
N THR A 21 4.82 18.50 -2.10
CA THR A 21 5.93 18.31 -3.02
C THR A 21 6.50 16.89 -2.91
N LEU A 22 7.17 16.44 -3.97
CA LEU A 22 7.86 15.16 -3.97
C LEU A 22 8.93 15.07 -2.86
N ASP A 23 9.60 16.19 -2.57
CA ASP A 23 10.64 16.25 -1.54
C ASP A 23 10.05 16.13 -0.13
N GLU A 24 8.91 16.75 0.16
CA GLU A 24 8.20 16.59 1.43
C GLU A 24 7.75 15.12 1.64
N LEU A 25 7.24 14.50 0.58
CA LEU A 25 6.89 13.08 0.63
C LEU A 25 8.12 12.20 0.84
N ARG A 26 9.25 12.52 0.18
CA ARG A 26 10.53 11.80 0.36
C ARG A 26 11.05 11.89 1.78
N VAL A 27 11.06 13.08 2.37
CA VAL A 27 11.46 13.28 3.78
C VAL A 27 10.60 12.44 4.72
N ARG A 28 9.28 12.46 4.53
CA ARG A 28 8.35 11.66 5.34
C ARG A 28 8.63 10.16 5.25
N TRP A 29 8.82 9.63 4.04
CA TRP A 29 9.04 8.20 3.85
C TRP A 29 10.43 7.76 4.32
N ASN A 30 11.46 8.62 4.17
CA ASN A 30 12.78 8.37 4.75
C ASN A 30 12.72 8.22 6.27
N GLN A 31 11.95 9.07 6.96
CA GLN A 31 11.76 8.98 8.42
C GLN A 31 10.98 7.73 8.85
N MET A 32 10.08 7.24 8.00
CA MET A 32 9.27 6.06 8.29
C MET A 32 10.00 4.74 8.02
N ALA A 33 11.05 4.74 7.22
CA ALA A 33 11.70 3.52 6.73
C ALA A 33 12.11 2.53 7.83
N PRO A 34 12.81 2.90 8.92
CA PRO A 34 13.21 1.96 9.96
C PRO A 34 12.04 1.25 10.64
N HIS A 35 10.93 1.97 10.83
CA HIS A 35 9.73 1.42 11.47
C HIS A 35 8.90 0.55 10.52
N TYR A 36 8.96 0.86 9.21
CA TYR A 36 8.16 0.16 8.21
C TYR A 36 8.66 -1.26 7.96
N ALA A 37 9.97 -1.47 7.95
CA ALA A 37 10.61 -2.75 7.75
C ALA A 37 10.18 -3.79 8.81
N HIS A 38 10.15 -3.40 10.08
CA HIS A 38 9.82 -4.30 11.18
C HIS A 38 8.32 -4.67 11.29
N LYS A 39 7.42 -3.74 10.96
CA LYS A 39 5.96 -3.92 11.16
C LYS A 39 5.28 -4.80 10.10
N ASN A 40 5.81 -4.89 8.89
CA ASN A 40 5.10 -5.53 7.76
C ASN A 40 5.46 -7.00 7.50
N GLN A 41 6.51 -7.54 8.13
CA GLN A 41 6.96 -8.91 7.89
C GLN A 41 6.01 -10.00 8.41
N ARG A 42 5.10 -9.68 9.33
CA ARG A 42 4.21 -10.64 10.01
C ARG A 42 2.75 -10.60 9.53
N SER A 43 2.44 -9.86 8.48
CA SER A 43 1.05 -9.76 8.04
C SER A 43 0.68 -10.90 7.10
N GLY A 44 -0.51 -11.51 7.29
CA GLY A 44 -1.07 -12.50 6.37
C GLY A 44 -1.29 -11.98 4.94
N TYR A 45 -1.15 -10.66 4.73
CA TYR A 45 -1.23 -10.01 3.43
C TYR A 45 -0.19 -10.53 2.44
N LEU A 46 1.09 -10.62 2.86
CA LEU A 46 2.17 -11.05 1.97
C LEU A 46 1.97 -12.49 1.48
N ALA A 47 1.57 -13.38 2.38
CA ALA A 47 1.32 -14.78 2.04
C ALA A 47 0.20 -14.89 0.98
N GLN A 48 -0.95 -14.23 1.23
CA GLN A 48 -2.07 -14.23 0.29
C GLN A 48 -1.70 -13.54 -1.04
N LEU A 49 -1.00 -12.40 -1.02
CA LEU A 49 -0.56 -11.75 -2.25
C LEU A 49 0.37 -12.65 -3.06
N THR A 50 1.35 -13.28 -2.42
CA THR A 50 2.29 -14.19 -3.11
C THR A 50 1.56 -15.36 -3.78
N GLU A 51 0.54 -15.90 -3.14
CA GLU A 51 -0.30 -16.94 -3.72
C GLU A 51 -1.11 -16.43 -4.92
N LEU A 52 -1.74 -15.25 -4.78
CA LEU A 52 -2.54 -14.63 -5.85
C LEU A 52 -1.70 -14.17 -7.04
N LEU A 53 -0.44 -13.80 -6.84
CA LEU A 53 0.47 -13.48 -7.93
C LEU A 53 0.72 -14.69 -8.84
N ALA A 54 0.66 -15.92 -8.32
CA ALA A 54 0.81 -17.16 -9.07
C ALA A 54 1.96 -17.08 -10.09
N LEU A 55 3.13 -16.59 -9.65
CA LEU A 55 4.29 -16.41 -10.51
C LEU A 55 4.81 -17.76 -11.00
N ALA A 56 5.05 -17.89 -12.31
CA ALA A 56 5.73 -19.02 -12.87
C ALA A 56 7.23 -18.99 -12.48
N PRO A 57 7.88 -20.16 -12.37
CA PRO A 57 9.31 -20.21 -12.06
C PRO A 57 10.13 -19.35 -13.03
N GLY A 58 10.97 -18.47 -12.51
CA GLY A 58 11.85 -17.61 -13.28
C GLY A 58 11.20 -16.34 -13.88
N GLU A 59 9.89 -16.11 -13.71
CA GLU A 59 9.31 -14.82 -14.09
C GLU A 59 10.04 -13.68 -13.39
N SER A 60 10.49 -12.69 -14.16
CA SER A 60 11.05 -11.45 -13.65
C SER A 60 9.96 -10.48 -13.21
N ILE A 61 10.21 -9.72 -12.15
CA ILE A 61 9.23 -8.78 -11.59
C ILE A 61 9.78 -7.37 -11.46
N LEU A 62 8.92 -6.40 -11.65
CA LEU A 62 9.13 -5.02 -11.20
C LEU A 62 8.22 -4.78 -9.99
N ASP A 63 8.79 -4.27 -8.91
CA ASP A 63 8.06 -3.86 -7.71
C ASP A 63 8.16 -2.34 -7.57
N MET A 64 7.11 -1.62 -7.98
CA MET A 64 7.06 -0.16 -7.91
C MET A 64 6.51 0.30 -6.56
N GLY A 65 7.32 1.08 -5.84
CA GLY A 65 7.12 1.41 -4.44
C GLY A 65 7.47 0.22 -3.55
N CYS A 66 8.62 -0.41 -3.84
CA CYS A 66 9.07 -1.63 -3.19
C CYS A 66 9.33 -1.46 -1.68
N GLY A 67 9.49 -0.22 -1.21
CA GLY A 67 9.82 0.07 0.18
C GLY A 67 11.06 -0.69 0.65
N PRO A 68 11.05 -1.28 1.85
CA PRO A 68 12.18 -2.03 2.38
C PRO A 68 12.24 -3.49 1.87
N GLY A 69 11.52 -3.82 0.79
CA GLY A 69 11.58 -5.12 0.16
C GLY A 69 10.67 -6.21 0.76
N VAL A 70 9.61 -5.82 1.45
CA VAL A 70 8.69 -6.78 2.10
C VAL A 70 8.13 -7.82 1.13
N LEU A 71 7.83 -7.42 -0.11
CA LEU A 71 7.40 -8.32 -1.20
C LEU A 71 8.61 -8.85 -1.98
N SER A 72 9.50 -7.95 -2.37
CA SER A 72 10.60 -8.21 -3.30
C SER A 72 11.58 -9.26 -2.78
N VAL A 73 12.05 -9.16 -1.52
CA VAL A 73 13.04 -10.08 -0.96
C VAL A 73 12.53 -11.52 -0.86
N PRO A 74 11.30 -11.80 -0.37
CA PRO A 74 10.75 -13.15 -0.42
C PRO A 74 10.60 -13.74 -1.82
N LEU A 75 10.30 -12.90 -2.84
CA LEU A 75 10.20 -13.36 -4.22
C LEU A 75 11.59 -13.68 -4.81
N ALA A 76 12.59 -12.87 -4.52
CA ALA A 76 13.97 -13.15 -4.92
C ALA A 76 14.50 -14.46 -4.31
N LYS A 77 14.19 -14.74 -3.04
CA LYS A 77 14.49 -16.02 -2.39
C LYS A 77 13.84 -17.23 -3.07
N LYS A 78 12.73 -17.03 -3.77
CA LYS A 78 12.07 -18.06 -4.59
C LYS A 78 12.64 -18.19 -6.01
N GLY A 79 13.66 -17.40 -6.35
CA GLY A 79 14.37 -17.48 -7.63
C GLY A 79 13.92 -16.49 -8.70
N HIS A 80 13.10 -15.48 -8.34
CA HIS A 80 12.71 -14.42 -9.27
C HIS A 80 13.73 -13.30 -9.34
N ASP A 81 14.02 -12.78 -10.53
CA ASP A 81 14.80 -11.57 -10.70
C ASP A 81 13.90 -10.35 -10.48
N VAL A 82 14.39 -9.37 -9.72
CA VAL A 82 13.61 -8.25 -9.20
C VAL A 82 14.18 -6.91 -9.65
N VAL A 83 13.35 -6.13 -10.30
CA VAL A 83 13.56 -4.70 -10.52
C VAL A 83 12.80 -3.95 -9.43
N ALA A 84 13.50 -3.49 -8.41
CA ALA A 84 12.94 -2.80 -7.26
C ALA A 84 13.03 -1.29 -7.46
N VAL A 85 11.90 -0.60 -7.35
CA VAL A 85 11.81 0.85 -7.59
C VAL A 85 11.13 1.52 -6.39
N ASP A 86 11.80 2.50 -5.80
CA ASP A 86 11.22 3.38 -4.79
C ASP A 86 11.84 4.78 -4.90
N PHE A 87 11.14 5.79 -4.43
CA PHE A 87 11.64 7.17 -4.47
C PHE A 87 12.33 7.61 -3.19
N SER A 88 12.19 6.83 -2.11
CA SER A 88 12.75 7.10 -0.78
C SER A 88 14.12 6.45 -0.62
N ASP A 89 15.15 7.25 -0.40
CA ASP A 89 16.50 6.75 -0.13
C ASP A 89 16.55 5.93 1.16
N GLY A 90 15.76 6.29 2.17
CA GLY A 90 15.64 5.53 3.42
C GLY A 90 15.06 4.14 3.18
N MET A 91 13.98 4.03 2.39
CA MET A 91 13.40 2.72 2.03
C MET A 91 14.38 1.86 1.24
N LEU A 92 15.07 2.44 0.26
CA LEU A 92 16.08 1.73 -0.51
C LEU A 92 17.32 1.34 0.33
N GLY A 93 17.63 2.10 1.37
CA GLY A 93 18.66 1.73 2.34
C GLY A 93 18.31 0.45 3.09
N GLU A 94 17.11 0.40 3.67
CA GLU A 94 16.56 -0.80 4.33
C GLU A 94 16.46 -2.00 3.37
N LEU A 95 16.03 -1.76 2.11
CA LEU A 95 16.00 -2.80 1.08
C LEU A 95 17.39 -3.40 0.84
N ARG A 96 18.43 -2.57 0.63
CA ARG A 96 19.79 -3.06 0.37
C ARG A 96 20.31 -3.90 1.53
N GLN A 97 20.04 -3.49 2.77
CA GLN A 97 20.38 -4.29 3.94
C GLN A 97 19.64 -5.63 3.92
N ALA A 98 18.34 -5.64 3.72
CA ALA A 98 17.52 -6.87 3.68
C ALA A 98 17.95 -7.82 2.56
N VAL A 99 18.33 -7.28 1.39
CA VAL A 99 18.86 -8.04 0.24
C VAL A 99 20.19 -8.71 0.58
N ALA A 100 21.12 -7.97 1.20
CA ALA A 100 22.41 -8.49 1.63
C ALA A 100 22.27 -9.56 2.73
N GLU A 101 21.43 -9.31 3.75
CA GLU A 101 21.12 -10.29 4.80
C GLU A 101 20.48 -11.58 4.24
N ALA A 102 19.75 -11.45 3.14
CA ALA A 102 19.11 -12.57 2.46
C ALA A 102 20.03 -13.33 1.50
N GLY A 103 21.19 -12.77 1.11
CA GLY A 103 22.13 -13.33 0.14
C GLY A 103 21.54 -13.47 -1.25
N VAL A 104 20.83 -12.44 -1.74
CA VAL A 104 20.13 -12.46 -3.04
C VAL A 104 20.45 -11.23 -3.90
N GLU A 105 21.59 -10.58 -3.68
CA GLU A 105 22.02 -9.34 -4.34
C GLU A 105 22.04 -9.48 -5.87
N GLU A 106 22.47 -10.62 -6.37
CA GLU A 106 22.59 -10.89 -7.81
C GLU A 106 21.24 -10.90 -8.53
N ARG A 107 20.11 -11.00 -7.77
CA ARG A 107 18.76 -10.99 -8.32
C ARG A 107 18.13 -9.60 -8.33
N PHE A 108 18.82 -8.57 -7.84
CA PHE A 108 18.23 -7.24 -7.71
C PHE A 108 18.85 -6.22 -8.68
N SER A 109 17.97 -5.48 -9.35
CA SER A 109 18.26 -4.19 -9.95
C SER A 109 17.46 -3.12 -9.22
N ILE A 110 18.13 -2.20 -8.52
CA ILE A 110 17.49 -1.21 -7.65
C ILE A 110 17.56 0.17 -8.28
N PHE A 111 16.41 0.81 -8.45
CA PHE A 111 16.28 2.14 -9.03
C PHE A 111 15.61 3.11 -8.05
N ARG A 112 16.18 4.32 -7.90
CA ARG A 112 15.51 5.42 -7.20
C ARG A 112 14.70 6.22 -8.20
N ARG A 113 13.38 6.02 -8.21
CA ARG A 113 12.43 6.75 -9.07
C ARG A 113 11.09 6.93 -8.38
N ALA A 114 10.48 8.09 -8.61
CA ALA A 114 9.09 8.35 -8.25
C ALA A 114 8.14 8.03 -9.42
N TRP A 115 6.85 8.00 -9.13
CA TRP A 115 5.80 7.88 -10.15
C TRP A 115 5.87 9.01 -11.19
N GLN A 116 6.18 10.23 -10.74
CA GLN A 116 6.20 11.45 -11.56
C GLN A 116 7.47 11.59 -12.41
N GLU A 117 8.52 10.85 -12.09
CA GLU A 117 9.80 10.90 -12.82
C GLU A 117 9.77 9.99 -14.07
N SER A 118 10.71 10.22 -15.01
CA SER A 118 10.90 9.31 -16.14
C SER A 118 11.36 7.94 -15.68
N TRP A 119 10.79 6.89 -16.28
CA TRP A 119 11.20 5.50 -16.06
C TRP A 119 12.18 4.99 -17.14
N ASP A 120 12.85 5.92 -17.85
CA ASP A 120 13.90 5.56 -18.77
C ASP A 120 15.03 4.81 -18.04
N GLY A 121 15.56 3.78 -18.71
CA GLY A 121 16.57 2.90 -18.14
C GLY A 121 16.05 1.82 -17.20
N ILE A 122 14.78 1.84 -16.78
CA ILE A 122 14.16 0.72 -16.08
C ILE A 122 13.84 -0.38 -17.11
N PRO A 123 14.35 -1.60 -16.94
CA PRO A 123 14.14 -2.69 -17.89
C PRO A 123 12.70 -3.18 -17.89
N GLN A 124 12.30 -3.85 -18.99
CA GLN A 124 11.06 -4.62 -19.03
C GLN A 124 11.21 -5.95 -18.28
N VAL A 125 10.13 -6.36 -17.65
CA VAL A 125 10.02 -7.59 -16.87
C VAL A 125 8.78 -8.38 -17.31
N ASP A 126 8.60 -9.58 -16.80
CA ASP A 126 7.42 -10.37 -17.12
C ASP A 126 6.18 -9.80 -16.39
N VAL A 127 6.30 -9.44 -15.12
CA VAL A 127 5.19 -8.94 -14.28
C VAL A 127 5.54 -7.62 -13.60
N ALA A 128 4.78 -6.56 -13.88
CA ALA A 128 4.92 -5.28 -13.16
C ALA A 128 3.91 -5.23 -12.00
N ILE A 129 4.40 -4.93 -10.80
CA ILE A 129 3.62 -4.93 -9.56
C ILE A 129 3.68 -3.55 -8.91
N SER A 130 2.53 -3.08 -8.40
CA SER A 130 2.44 -1.97 -7.47
C SER A 130 1.60 -2.42 -6.27
N SER A 131 2.26 -2.76 -5.17
CA SER A 131 1.60 -3.31 -3.99
C SER A 131 1.41 -2.24 -2.93
N ARG A 132 0.18 -1.70 -2.78
CA ARG A 132 -0.18 -0.65 -1.81
C ARG A 132 0.65 0.64 -1.98
N SER A 133 1.11 0.89 -3.19
CA SER A 133 2.08 1.94 -3.51
C SER A 133 1.66 2.86 -4.67
N LEU A 134 0.45 2.71 -5.19
CA LEU A 134 -0.09 3.61 -6.21
C LEU A 134 -0.45 4.95 -5.56
N THR A 135 0.56 5.83 -5.39
CA THR A 135 0.47 7.12 -4.71
C THR A 135 0.85 8.24 -5.67
N THR A 136 0.11 8.38 -6.76
CA THR A 136 0.33 9.40 -7.79
C THR A 136 -0.95 10.17 -8.06
N HIS A 137 -0.83 11.40 -8.51
CA HIS A 137 -1.96 12.22 -9.00
C HIS A 137 -2.43 11.79 -10.39
N ASP A 138 -1.59 11.09 -11.14
CA ASP A 138 -1.84 10.71 -12.52
C ASP A 138 -1.93 9.19 -12.66
N ILE A 139 -3.15 8.68 -12.53
CA ILE A 139 -3.43 7.26 -12.65
C ILE A 139 -3.22 6.77 -14.09
N GLN A 140 -3.45 7.63 -15.08
CA GLN A 140 -3.25 7.33 -16.50
C GLN A 140 -1.77 7.09 -16.79
N ASP A 141 -0.90 8.02 -16.37
CA ASP A 141 0.54 7.90 -16.52
C ASP A 141 1.07 6.69 -15.77
N ALA A 142 0.60 6.44 -14.55
CA ALA A 142 1.01 5.28 -13.75
C ALA A 142 0.67 3.95 -14.42
N VAL A 143 -0.54 3.81 -14.93
CA VAL A 143 -0.96 2.60 -15.67
C VAL A 143 -0.12 2.43 -16.93
N ALA A 144 0.07 3.49 -17.71
CA ALA A 144 0.90 3.44 -18.94
C ALA A 144 2.35 3.04 -18.63
N LYS A 145 2.93 3.58 -17.54
CA LYS A 145 4.29 3.22 -17.10
C LYS A 145 4.40 1.76 -16.68
N LEU A 146 3.47 1.25 -15.88
CA LEU A 146 3.45 -0.16 -15.50
C LEU A 146 3.34 -1.07 -16.72
N GLU A 147 2.43 -0.76 -17.66
CA GLU A 147 2.27 -1.53 -18.89
C GLU A 147 3.50 -1.48 -19.78
N SER A 148 4.16 -0.32 -19.89
CA SER A 148 5.40 -0.19 -20.67
C SER A 148 6.53 -1.09 -20.17
N LYS A 149 6.48 -1.51 -18.91
CA LYS A 149 7.47 -2.38 -18.28
C LYS A 149 7.04 -3.84 -18.17
N ALA A 150 5.75 -4.14 -18.30
CA ALA A 150 5.22 -5.49 -18.19
C ALA A 150 5.13 -6.19 -19.55
N LYS A 151 5.71 -7.37 -19.69
CA LYS A 151 5.57 -8.21 -20.90
C LYS A 151 4.30 -9.07 -20.86
N SER A 152 3.88 -9.52 -19.68
CA SER A 152 2.76 -10.46 -19.54
C SER A 152 1.58 -9.87 -18.82
N ARG A 153 1.79 -9.25 -17.65
CA ARG A 153 0.70 -8.71 -16.83
C ARG A 153 1.14 -7.62 -15.86
N VAL A 154 0.20 -6.80 -15.51
CA VAL A 154 0.30 -5.78 -14.46
C VAL A 154 -0.55 -6.20 -13.27
N VAL A 155 -0.04 -6.03 -12.06
CA VAL A 155 -0.76 -6.29 -10.82
C VAL A 155 -0.71 -5.05 -9.93
N VAL A 156 -1.87 -4.53 -9.56
CA VAL A 156 -1.97 -3.42 -8.61
C VAL A 156 -2.83 -3.83 -7.42
N THR A 157 -2.36 -3.53 -6.21
CA THR A 157 -3.19 -3.71 -5.02
C THR A 157 -3.55 -2.36 -4.39
N THR A 158 -4.81 -2.20 -4.05
CA THR A 158 -5.35 -0.98 -3.46
C THR A 158 -6.40 -1.28 -2.38
N ALA A 159 -6.61 -0.34 -1.47
CA ALA A 159 -7.62 -0.49 -0.42
C ALA A 159 -9.04 -0.52 -1.02
N CYS A 160 -9.86 -1.47 -0.58
CA CYS A 160 -11.27 -1.59 -0.99
C CYS A 160 -12.22 -1.85 0.19
N GLY A 161 -11.80 -1.53 1.39
CA GLY A 161 -12.53 -1.68 2.64
C GLY A 161 -11.79 -0.99 3.78
N GLU A 162 -12.05 -1.40 5.01
CA GLU A 162 -11.26 -0.93 6.14
C GLU A 162 -9.78 -1.26 5.93
N VAL A 163 -8.93 -0.36 6.35
CA VAL A 163 -7.47 -0.49 6.32
C VAL A 163 -6.91 -0.01 7.66
N PRO A 164 -5.66 -0.30 8.01
CA PRO A 164 -5.12 0.04 9.33
C PRO A 164 -5.29 1.50 9.75
N TRP A 165 -5.38 2.41 8.79
CA TRP A 165 -5.56 3.86 9.02
C TRP A 165 -6.99 4.37 8.80
N ILE A 166 -7.98 3.48 8.61
CA ILE A 166 -9.40 3.82 8.57
C ILE A 166 -10.14 2.78 9.38
N ASP A 167 -10.62 3.15 10.55
CA ASP A 167 -11.41 2.31 11.44
C ASP A 167 -12.80 2.92 11.61
N ALA A 168 -13.80 2.24 11.04
CA ALA A 168 -15.18 2.72 11.08
C ALA A 168 -15.77 2.80 12.49
N ARG A 169 -15.19 2.10 13.47
CA ARG A 169 -15.64 2.19 14.88
C ARG A 169 -15.16 3.48 15.50
N VAL A 170 -13.88 3.84 15.26
CA VAL A 170 -13.30 5.12 15.70
C VAL A 170 -14.07 6.27 15.08
N GLU A 171 -14.30 6.25 13.79
CA GLU A 171 -15.01 7.33 13.09
C GLU A 171 -16.45 7.51 13.64
N ARG A 172 -17.17 6.40 13.87
CA ARG A 172 -18.50 6.46 14.50
C ARG A 172 -18.45 7.02 15.93
N ALA A 173 -17.42 6.67 16.70
CA ALA A 173 -17.24 7.21 18.05
C ALA A 173 -16.99 8.72 18.04
N LEU A 174 -16.35 9.24 16.97
CA LEU A 174 -16.15 10.67 16.74
C LEU A 174 -17.40 11.38 16.17
N GLY A 175 -18.52 10.66 16.04
CA GLY A 175 -19.75 11.21 15.44
C GLY A 175 -19.70 11.37 13.92
N ARG A 176 -18.77 10.71 13.27
CA ARG A 176 -18.58 10.76 11.82
C ARG A 176 -19.20 9.54 11.15
N GLU A 177 -19.81 9.74 10.00
CA GLU A 177 -20.29 8.65 9.15
C GLU A 177 -19.24 8.31 8.10
N ILE A 178 -18.86 7.02 8.02
CA ILE A 178 -18.07 6.50 6.92
C ILE A 178 -18.97 5.78 5.94
N THR A 179 -19.02 6.27 4.72
CA THR A 179 -19.75 5.62 3.65
C THR A 179 -18.89 4.55 2.95
N PRO A 180 -19.48 3.45 2.44
CA PRO A 180 -18.74 2.46 1.66
C PRO A 180 -17.92 3.04 0.51
N PRO A 181 -18.38 4.05 -0.26
CA PRO A 181 -17.57 4.68 -1.30
C PRO A 181 -16.26 5.30 -0.78
N GLN A 182 -16.24 5.85 0.44
CA GLN A 182 -15.01 6.40 1.03
C GLN A 182 -13.98 5.31 1.34
N LEU A 183 -14.43 4.11 1.74
CA LEU A 183 -13.58 2.97 2.01
C LEU A 183 -12.99 2.33 0.74
N ALA A 184 -13.67 2.46 -0.39
CA ALA A 184 -13.31 1.82 -1.63
C ALA A 184 -12.91 2.82 -2.75
N ARG A 185 -12.70 4.09 -2.42
CA ARG A 185 -12.49 5.17 -3.39
C ARG A 185 -11.40 4.86 -4.41
N ASP A 186 -10.20 4.54 -3.93
CA ASP A 186 -9.05 4.34 -4.80
C ASP A 186 -9.21 3.09 -5.68
N PHE A 187 -9.85 2.05 -5.14
CA PHE A 187 -10.23 0.87 -5.90
C PHE A 187 -11.27 1.20 -6.98
N ALA A 188 -12.32 1.93 -6.63
CA ALA A 188 -13.39 2.28 -7.57
C ALA A 188 -12.86 3.14 -8.72
N VAL A 189 -12.00 4.11 -8.42
CA VAL A 189 -11.38 4.96 -9.44
C VAL A 189 -10.49 4.15 -10.38
N LEU A 190 -9.57 3.35 -9.85
CA LEU A 190 -8.68 2.52 -10.66
C LEU A 190 -9.47 1.55 -11.55
N LEU A 191 -10.45 0.86 -10.98
CA LEU A 191 -11.27 -0.09 -11.72
C LEU A 191 -12.02 0.58 -12.87
N ASN A 192 -12.71 1.69 -12.60
CA ASN A 192 -13.47 2.38 -13.62
C ASN A 192 -12.58 3.02 -14.70
N TYR A 193 -11.39 3.53 -14.32
CA TYR A 193 -10.40 3.98 -15.28
C TYR A 193 -9.97 2.83 -16.20
N LEU A 194 -9.63 1.66 -15.66
CA LEU A 194 -9.22 0.50 -16.44
C LEU A 194 -10.32 0.06 -17.42
N LEU A 195 -11.55 -0.09 -16.93
CA LEU A 195 -12.69 -0.46 -17.77
C LEU A 195 -12.97 0.58 -18.86
N GLY A 196 -12.99 1.86 -18.50
CA GLY A 196 -13.22 2.96 -19.43
C GLY A 196 -12.12 3.14 -20.49
N SER A 197 -10.93 2.60 -20.24
CA SER A 197 -9.79 2.60 -21.16
C SER A 197 -9.57 1.25 -21.87
N GLY A 198 -10.56 0.36 -21.80
CA GLY A 198 -10.57 -0.92 -22.54
C GLY A 198 -9.77 -2.05 -21.86
N ARG A 199 -9.44 -1.92 -20.58
CA ARG A 199 -8.74 -2.92 -19.79
C ARG A 199 -9.73 -3.66 -18.91
N PHE A 200 -9.66 -4.99 -18.91
CA PHE A 200 -10.59 -5.86 -18.16
C PHE A 200 -9.81 -6.64 -17.10
N PRO A 201 -9.58 -6.06 -15.90
CA PRO A 201 -8.80 -6.72 -14.89
C PRO A 201 -9.54 -7.91 -14.26
N GLU A 202 -8.81 -8.97 -13.97
CA GLU A 202 -9.24 -9.95 -12.99
C GLU A 202 -9.11 -9.32 -11.60
N ILE A 203 -10.12 -9.51 -10.76
CA ILE A 203 -10.16 -8.94 -9.42
C ILE A 203 -10.21 -10.07 -8.40
N ARG A 204 -9.28 -10.01 -7.45
CA ARG A 204 -9.23 -10.86 -6.26
C ARG A 204 -9.17 -9.99 -5.02
N TYR A 205 -9.41 -10.58 -3.87
CA TYR A 205 -9.37 -9.85 -2.59
C TYR A 205 -8.44 -10.53 -1.61
N ILE A 206 -7.70 -9.71 -0.86
CA ILE A 206 -6.93 -10.11 0.30
C ILE A 206 -7.66 -9.57 1.52
N GLU A 207 -8.02 -10.47 2.44
CA GLU A 207 -8.68 -10.13 3.69
C GLU A 207 -7.76 -10.51 4.85
N VAL A 208 -7.41 -9.52 5.66
CA VAL A 208 -6.50 -9.71 6.79
C VAL A 208 -7.18 -9.19 8.05
N PRO A 209 -7.66 -10.08 8.92
CA PRO A 209 -8.13 -9.68 10.23
C PRO A 209 -6.96 -9.11 11.03
N ARG A 210 -7.20 -7.97 11.68
CA ARG A 210 -6.20 -7.29 12.48
C ARG A 210 -6.81 -6.83 13.79
N VAL A 211 -6.14 -7.09 14.90
CA VAL A 211 -6.44 -6.45 16.18
C VAL A 211 -5.49 -5.26 16.33
N PRO A 212 -5.99 -4.02 16.44
CA PRO A 212 -5.12 -2.87 16.71
C PRO A 212 -4.44 -3.05 18.08
N GLN A 213 -3.09 -2.98 18.09
CA GLN A 213 -2.30 -3.21 19.29
C GLN A 213 -0.98 -2.44 19.26
N SER A 214 -0.42 -2.17 20.46
CA SER A 214 0.87 -1.52 20.64
C SER A 214 1.51 -1.93 21.96
N ASP A 215 2.77 -1.53 22.17
CA ASP A 215 3.50 -1.79 23.40
C ASP A 215 3.05 -0.84 24.53
N SER A 216 2.41 0.29 24.20
CA SER A 216 1.80 1.19 25.19
C SER A 216 0.43 1.72 24.77
N ALA A 217 -0.39 2.08 25.76
CA ALA A 217 -1.70 2.70 25.55
C ALA A 217 -1.58 4.06 24.86
N GLU A 218 -0.56 4.84 25.21
CA GLU A 218 -0.30 6.15 24.60
C GLU A 218 0.00 6.03 23.10
N GLU A 219 0.87 5.08 22.75
CA GLU A 219 1.24 4.82 21.34
C GLU A 219 0.03 4.34 20.53
N LEU A 220 -0.78 3.42 21.07
CA LEU A 220 -1.96 2.93 20.38
C LEU A 220 -3.01 4.03 20.20
N LYS A 221 -3.29 4.82 21.24
CA LYS A 221 -4.19 5.95 21.17
C LYS A 221 -3.70 7.01 20.21
N GLY A 222 -2.41 7.33 20.23
CA GLY A 222 -1.76 8.25 19.29
C GLY A 222 -1.86 7.79 17.85
N PHE A 223 -1.71 6.49 17.60
CA PHE A 223 -1.93 5.92 16.27
C PHE A 223 -3.37 6.10 15.79
N LEU A 224 -4.37 5.77 16.64
CA LEU A 224 -5.79 5.94 16.30
C LEU A 224 -6.14 7.41 16.05
N ALA A 225 -5.64 8.31 16.91
CA ALA A 225 -5.85 9.76 16.75
C ALA A 225 -5.29 10.28 15.41
N LYS A 226 -4.07 9.88 15.06
CA LYS A 226 -3.42 10.26 13.80
C LYS A 226 -4.11 9.66 12.59
N ALA A 227 -4.53 8.40 12.68
CA ALA A 227 -5.20 7.68 11.60
C ALA A 227 -6.53 8.33 11.23
N ALA A 228 -7.33 8.70 12.25
CA ALA A 228 -8.63 9.34 12.07
C ALA A 228 -8.56 10.88 11.96
N ASP A 229 -7.36 11.48 11.93
CA ASP A 229 -7.17 12.96 11.92
C ASP A 229 -8.04 13.65 12.99
N VAL A 230 -7.93 13.16 14.24
CA VAL A 230 -8.75 13.59 15.36
C VAL A 230 -8.46 15.04 15.71
N LYS A 231 -9.49 15.88 15.68
CA LYS A 231 -9.38 17.30 16.04
C LYS A 231 -9.34 17.48 17.56
N PRO A 232 -8.81 18.61 18.07
CA PRO A 232 -8.71 18.86 19.50
C PRO A 232 -10.06 18.68 20.25
N GLU A 233 -11.16 19.14 19.66
CA GLU A 233 -12.52 19.04 20.20
C GLU A 233 -13.08 17.61 20.23
N GLU A 234 -12.56 16.71 19.39
CA GLU A 234 -12.97 15.30 19.31
C GLU A 234 -12.18 14.39 20.27
N ARG A 235 -11.08 14.89 20.85
CA ARG A 235 -10.24 14.09 21.75
C ARG A 235 -11.00 13.44 22.90
N PRO A 236 -11.94 14.10 23.59
CA PRO A 236 -12.71 13.44 24.64
C PRO A 236 -13.53 12.25 24.15
N LEU A 237 -14.02 12.28 22.91
CA LEU A 237 -14.76 11.17 22.30
C LEU A 237 -13.83 9.98 22.00
N LEU A 238 -12.63 10.25 21.48
CA LEU A 238 -11.62 9.21 21.28
C LEU A 238 -11.19 8.60 22.61
N ASP A 239 -10.96 9.42 23.64
CA ASP A 239 -10.57 8.94 24.97
C ASP A 239 -11.62 7.99 25.55
N ALA A 240 -12.88 8.39 25.53
CA ALA A 240 -13.98 7.55 25.99
C ALA A 240 -14.12 6.24 25.21
N PHE A 241 -13.94 6.29 23.87
CA PHE A 241 -13.92 5.10 23.04
C PHE A 241 -12.73 4.19 23.38
N PHE A 242 -11.54 4.77 23.51
CA PHE A 242 -10.32 4.04 23.82
C PHE A 242 -10.43 3.32 25.16
N ASP A 243 -10.81 4.04 26.22
CA ASP A 243 -10.91 3.49 27.58
C ASP A 243 -11.94 2.36 27.67
N LYS A 244 -13.00 2.41 26.86
CA LYS A 244 -14.01 1.36 26.78
C LYS A 244 -13.51 0.08 26.10
N HIS A 245 -12.62 0.20 25.10
CA HIS A 245 -12.26 -0.88 24.19
C HIS A 245 -10.81 -1.37 24.34
N VAL A 246 -9.98 -0.68 25.13
CA VAL A 246 -8.59 -1.11 25.36
C VAL A 246 -8.54 -2.26 26.38
N LYS A 247 -7.66 -3.23 26.12
CA LYS A 247 -7.37 -4.36 27.01
C LYS A 247 -5.87 -4.61 27.08
N GLU A 248 -5.43 -5.25 28.14
CA GLU A 248 -4.08 -5.79 28.23
C GLU A 248 -3.88 -6.89 27.16
N ARG A 249 -2.72 -6.85 26.50
CA ARG A 249 -2.33 -7.85 25.53
C ARG A 249 -1.57 -8.98 26.23
N PRO A 250 -1.88 -10.26 25.96
CA PRO A 250 -1.06 -11.37 26.43
C PRO A 250 0.41 -11.19 26.00
N GLY A 251 1.31 -11.23 26.96
CA GLY A 251 2.74 -11.02 26.71
C GLY A 251 3.22 -9.57 26.80
N GLY A 252 2.35 -8.65 27.21
CA GLY A 252 2.67 -7.22 27.46
C GLY A 252 2.13 -6.27 26.39
N GLY A 253 1.99 -5.00 26.78
CA GLY A 253 1.36 -3.97 25.97
C GLY A 253 -0.17 -4.01 26.00
N VAL A 254 -0.80 -3.33 25.05
CA VAL A 254 -2.26 -3.17 24.96
C VAL A 254 -2.79 -3.52 23.58
N MET A 255 -4.07 -3.88 23.53
CA MET A 255 -4.81 -4.17 22.31
C MET A 255 -6.24 -3.67 22.41
N MET A 256 -6.88 -3.44 21.27
CA MET A 256 -8.32 -3.21 21.24
C MET A 256 -9.07 -4.55 21.38
N ASP A 257 -10.29 -4.52 21.91
CA ASP A 257 -11.12 -5.73 22.14
C ASP A 257 -11.90 -6.18 20.90
N TYR A 258 -11.56 -5.63 19.74
CA TYR A 258 -12.21 -5.95 18.47
C TYR A 258 -11.20 -6.25 17.35
N THR A 259 -11.68 -6.96 16.35
CA THR A 259 -10.95 -7.21 15.10
C THR A 259 -11.40 -6.23 14.02
N GLN A 260 -10.43 -5.62 13.35
CA GLN A 260 -10.62 -4.83 12.15
C GLN A 260 -10.42 -5.73 10.93
N GLU A 261 -11.41 -5.84 10.07
CA GLU A 261 -11.33 -6.61 8.83
C GLU A 261 -10.74 -5.72 7.72
N THR A 262 -9.42 -5.82 7.51
CA THR A 262 -8.78 -5.06 6.45
C THR A 262 -8.92 -5.77 5.11
N ARG A 263 -9.31 -5.03 4.07
CA ARG A 263 -9.54 -5.58 2.74
C ARG A 263 -8.77 -4.83 1.67
N TRP A 264 -8.11 -5.59 0.80
CA TRP A 264 -7.35 -5.09 -0.34
C TRP A 264 -7.84 -5.75 -1.62
N ALA A 265 -8.09 -4.96 -2.65
CA ALA A 265 -8.33 -5.48 -3.99
C ALA A 265 -6.99 -5.71 -4.69
N VAL A 266 -6.88 -6.83 -5.39
CA VAL A 266 -5.80 -7.19 -6.29
C VAL A 266 -6.38 -7.16 -7.71
N LEU A 267 -5.94 -6.19 -8.51
CA LEU A 267 -6.34 -6.05 -9.89
C LEU A 267 -5.20 -6.55 -10.78
N CYS A 268 -5.49 -7.52 -11.65
CA CYS A 268 -4.52 -8.10 -12.57
C CYS A 268 -5.05 -7.99 -14.00
N TRP A 269 -4.25 -7.42 -14.92
CA TRP A 269 -4.63 -7.29 -16.33
C TRP A 269 -3.41 -7.45 -17.24
N ARG A 270 -3.67 -7.71 -18.52
CA ARG A 270 -2.64 -7.75 -19.56
C ARG A 270 -2.41 -6.35 -20.11
N PRO A 271 -1.15 -5.93 -20.40
CA PRO A 271 -0.88 -4.71 -21.15
C PRO A 271 -1.64 -4.68 -22.48
N LEU A 272 -2.07 -3.49 -22.92
CA LEU A 272 -2.69 -3.29 -24.23
C LEU A 272 -1.63 -3.26 -25.35
#